data_0e83293fb7ff0d25256e0ea2f98f1a1d
#
_entry.id   0e83293fb7ff0d25256e0ea2f98f1a1d
#
_cell.length_a   1.000
_cell.length_b   1.000
_cell.length_c   1.000
_cell.angle_alpha   90.00
_cell.angle_beta   90.00
_cell.angle_gamma   90.00
#
_symmetry.space_group_name_H-M   'P 1'
#
loop_
_entity.id
_entity.type
_entity.pdbx_description
1 polymer ?
#
loop_
_entity_poly.entity_id
_entity_poly.type
_entity_poly.pdbx_seq_one_letter_code
_entity_poly.pdbx_strand_id
1 'polypeptide(L)'
;MTIIIRPHKRIKKARAGKGQEILDRLEKYLKENSGTPVKILCNFWKDQQDAITYKELRQAVADGSLDEETFEEWSRDYSFLIENSLRSMWTEAIASGAVSQPVMAGLTGYVFQSDYPAVLSWVSQRSAEFITNSVKEQRGAIRALLTQAVRERHSIDELAKYIRPCIGLTEPQAKANLKYYENITRTLKEQYPKMNTETIQSRALEAA
;
A
#
# COMPACT_ATOMS: atom_id res chain seq x y z
N MET A 1 6.64 -0.37 -22.84
CA MET A 1 5.53 -0.98 -23.60
C MET A 1 4.60 -1.64 -22.60
N THR A 2 3.45 -1.03 -22.30
CA THR A 2 2.51 -1.53 -21.28
C THR A 2 1.58 -2.52 -21.96
N ILE A 3 1.70 -3.80 -21.64
CA ILE A 3 0.78 -4.82 -22.14
C ILE A 3 -0.50 -4.73 -21.30
N ILE A 4 -1.53 -4.09 -21.85
CA ILE A 4 -2.87 -4.11 -21.25
C ILE A 4 -3.52 -5.43 -21.67
N ILE A 5 -3.53 -6.41 -20.79
CA ILE A 5 -4.32 -7.62 -20.95
C ILE A 5 -5.79 -7.24 -20.73
N ARG A 6 -6.51 -6.96 -21.80
CA ARG A 6 -7.96 -6.81 -21.71
C ARG A 6 -8.56 -8.21 -21.61
N PRO A 7 -9.36 -8.51 -20.58
CA PRO A 7 -10.05 -9.80 -20.52
C PRO A 7 -10.94 -9.94 -21.76
N HIS A 8 -10.75 -10.99 -22.51
CA HIS A 8 -11.59 -11.29 -23.66
C HIS A 8 -13.04 -11.46 -23.18
N LYS A 9 -13.97 -10.69 -23.74
CA LYS A 9 -15.42 -10.72 -23.43
C LYS A 9 -16.11 -12.07 -23.69
N ARG A 10 -15.37 -13.11 -24.05
CA ARG A 10 -15.85 -14.48 -24.28
C ARG A 10 -15.00 -15.50 -23.52
N ILE A 11 -14.92 -15.35 -22.20
CA ILE A 11 -14.76 -16.56 -21.38
C ILE A 11 -16.18 -17.16 -21.31
N LYS A 12 -16.55 -17.83 -22.38
CA LYS A 12 -17.67 -18.81 -22.33
C LYS A 12 -17.29 -19.74 -21.17
N LYS A 13 -18.24 -19.91 -20.22
CA LYS A 13 -18.18 -20.80 -19.06
C LYS A 13 -17.07 -21.81 -19.21
N ALA A 14 -15.94 -21.58 -18.53
CA ALA A 14 -14.93 -22.61 -18.39
C ALA A 14 -15.70 -23.85 -17.96
N ARG A 15 -15.50 -24.97 -18.65
CA ARG A 15 -16.13 -26.25 -18.30
C ARG A 15 -15.95 -26.40 -16.79
N ALA A 16 -17.06 -26.49 -16.07
CA ALA A 16 -17.08 -26.82 -14.67
C ALA A 16 -16.18 -28.04 -14.48
N GLY A 17 -15.02 -27.89 -13.87
CA GLY A 17 -14.02 -28.93 -13.83
C GLY A 17 -12.75 -28.39 -13.15
N LYS A 18 -11.62 -28.95 -13.54
CA LYS A 18 -10.28 -28.69 -12.97
C LYS A 18 -9.88 -27.20 -12.84
N GLY A 19 -10.37 -26.32 -13.74
CA GLY A 19 -10.11 -24.89 -13.69
C GLY A 19 -10.75 -24.19 -12.50
N GLN A 20 -11.98 -24.56 -12.15
CA GLN A 20 -12.67 -24.02 -10.99
C GLN A 20 -12.00 -24.46 -9.67
N GLU A 21 -11.62 -25.74 -9.57
CA GLU A 21 -10.92 -26.24 -8.39
C GLU A 21 -9.61 -25.50 -8.11
N ILE A 22 -8.89 -25.05 -9.16
CA ILE A 22 -7.66 -24.28 -8.99
C ILE A 22 -7.97 -22.86 -8.51
N LEU A 23 -8.98 -22.22 -9.12
CA LEU A 23 -9.42 -20.89 -8.65
C LEU A 23 -9.87 -20.95 -7.20
N ASP A 24 -10.63 -21.95 -6.80
CA ASP A 24 -11.08 -22.15 -5.42
C ASP A 24 -9.90 -22.37 -4.47
N ARG A 25 -8.88 -23.12 -4.88
CA ARG A 25 -7.65 -23.30 -4.08
C ARG A 25 -6.84 -22.01 -3.94
N LEU A 26 -6.70 -21.25 -5.03
CA LEU A 26 -6.00 -19.97 -5.01
C LEU A 26 -6.76 -18.95 -4.15
N GLU A 27 -8.07 -18.89 -4.27
CA GLU A 27 -8.92 -18.02 -3.45
C GLU A 27 -8.82 -18.39 -1.96
N LYS A 28 -8.88 -19.69 -1.65
CA LYS A 28 -8.67 -20.19 -0.30
C LYS A 28 -7.29 -19.82 0.23
N TYR A 29 -6.24 -20.04 -0.57
CA TYR A 29 -4.87 -19.68 -0.20
C TYR A 29 -4.75 -18.17 0.11
N LEU A 30 -5.28 -17.31 -0.76
CA LEU A 30 -5.28 -15.86 -0.56
C LEU A 30 -6.02 -15.48 0.73
N LYS A 31 -7.20 -16.06 0.96
CA LYS A 31 -7.99 -15.79 2.17
C LYS A 31 -7.28 -16.20 3.45
N GLU A 32 -6.58 -17.34 3.43
CA GLU A 32 -5.86 -17.86 4.60
C GLU A 32 -4.54 -17.13 4.85
N ASN A 33 -3.87 -16.63 3.79
CA ASN A 33 -2.49 -16.11 3.88
C ASN A 33 -2.37 -14.59 3.69
N SER A 34 -3.42 -13.88 3.26
CA SER A 34 -3.35 -12.43 3.04
C SER A 34 -3.24 -11.61 4.35
N GLY A 35 -3.71 -12.13 5.46
CA GLY A 35 -3.72 -11.40 6.73
C GLY A 35 -2.33 -11.06 7.26
N THR A 36 -1.37 -11.96 7.11
CA THR A 36 0.00 -11.76 7.59
C THR A 36 0.76 -10.68 6.83
N PRO A 37 0.83 -10.70 5.48
CA PRO A 37 1.46 -9.61 4.71
C PRO A 37 0.82 -8.24 4.98
N VAL A 38 -0.50 -8.17 5.06
CA VAL A 38 -1.21 -6.93 5.37
C VAL A 38 -0.79 -6.39 6.73
N LYS A 39 -0.75 -7.25 7.76
CA LYS A 39 -0.36 -6.86 9.11
C LYS A 39 1.10 -6.38 9.17
N ILE A 40 2.01 -7.04 8.46
CA ILE A 40 3.41 -6.64 8.36
C ILE A 40 3.52 -5.25 7.73
N LEU A 41 2.84 -5.01 6.62
CA LEU A 41 2.85 -3.72 5.92
C LEU A 41 2.22 -2.60 6.78
N CYS A 42 1.10 -2.86 7.44
CA CYS A 42 0.48 -1.88 8.33
C CYS A 42 1.41 -1.48 9.49
N ASN A 43 2.08 -2.43 10.13
CA ASN A 43 3.06 -2.15 11.18
C ASN A 43 4.24 -1.34 10.63
N PHE A 44 4.78 -1.75 9.48
CA PHE A 44 5.88 -1.05 8.83
C PHE A 44 5.54 0.41 8.51
N TRP A 45 4.38 0.68 7.94
CA TRP A 45 3.96 2.05 7.66
C TRP A 45 3.70 2.85 8.93
N LYS A 46 3.20 2.21 9.99
CA LYS A 46 3.06 2.85 11.29
C LYS A 46 4.41 3.24 11.88
N ASP A 47 5.40 2.37 11.80
CA ASP A 47 6.77 2.67 12.25
C ASP A 47 7.36 3.84 11.44
N GLN A 48 7.14 3.92 10.13
CA GLN A 48 7.52 5.06 9.30
C GLN A 48 6.78 6.35 9.71
N GLN A 49 5.49 6.26 10.02
CA GLN A 49 4.71 7.41 10.52
C GLN A 49 5.26 7.95 11.83
N ASP A 50 5.66 7.05 12.73
CA ASP A 50 6.18 7.42 14.04
C ASP A 50 7.63 7.95 13.97
N ALA A 51 8.41 7.51 12.99
CA ALA A 51 9.78 7.96 12.76
C ALA A 51 9.88 9.41 12.29
N ILE A 52 8.91 9.89 11.47
CA ILE A 52 8.92 11.26 10.97
C ILE A 52 8.65 12.26 12.10
N THR A 53 9.58 13.16 12.30
CA THR A 53 9.46 14.23 13.30
C THR A 53 8.53 15.34 12.84
N TYR A 54 7.93 16.02 13.80
CA TYR A 54 7.11 17.20 13.52
C TYR A 54 7.90 18.32 12.83
N LYS A 55 9.20 18.44 13.15
CA LYS A 55 10.10 19.43 12.54
C LYS A 55 10.28 19.14 11.05
N GLU A 56 10.50 17.89 10.66
CA GLU A 56 10.62 17.47 9.26
C GLU A 56 9.33 17.71 8.50
N LEU A 57 8.17 17.41 9.10
CA LEU A 57 6.87 17.70 8.50
C LEU A 57 6.64 19.19 8.26
N ARG A 58 7.01 20.04 9.22
CA ARG A 58 6.92 21.50 9.04
C ARG A 58 7.85 22.00 7.94
N GLN A 59 9.06 21.46 7.87
CA GLN A 59 10.00 21.80 6.80
C GLN A 59 9.47 21.37 5.45
N ALA A 60 8.94 20.15 5.34
CA ALA A 60 8.31 19.65 4.12
C ALA A 60 7.16 20.53 3.62
N VAL A 61 6.38 21.11 4.54
CA VAL A 61 5.33 22.06 4.18
C VAL A 61 5.90 23.36 3.62
N ALA A 62 6.98 23.87 4.20
CA ALA A 62 7.65 25.07 3.73
C ALA A 62 8.31 24.86 2.35
N ASP A 63 8.91 23.70 2.12
CA ASP A 63 9.68 23.37 0.91
C ASP A 63 8.80 22.78 -0.21
N GLY A 64 7.56 22.39 0.09
CA GLY A 64 6.64 21.78 -0.86
C GLY A 64 6.91 20.29 -1.13
N SER A 65 7.85 19.66 -0.41
CA SER A 65 8.15 18.23 -0.46
C SER A 65 8.90 17.78 0.79
N LEU A 66 8.86 16.49 1.10
CA LEU A 66 9.83 15.90 2.03
C LEU A 66 11.23 15.93 1.41
N ASP A 67 12.25 15.90 2.28
CA ASP A 67 13.65 15.79 1.89
C ASP A 67 13.91 14.51 1.09
N GLU A 68 14.81 14.58 0.13
CA GLU A 68 15.22 13.44 -0.69
C GLU A 68 15.87 12.34 0.17
N GLU A 69 16.60 12.71 1.21
CA GLU A 69 17.21 11.79 2.17
C GLU A 69 16.14 10.90 2.85
N THR A 70 15.00 11.46 3.22
CA THR A 70 13.86 10.69 3.77
C THR A 70 13.35 9.64 2.78
N PHE A 71 13.26 9.97 1.49
CA PHE A 71 12.83 9.00 0.47
C PHE A 71 13.88 7.92 0.19
N GLU A 72 15.17 8.24 0.32
CA GLU A 72 16.24 7.25 0.24
C GLU A 72 16.23 6.31 1.45
N GLU A 73 15.99 6.83 2.65
CA GLU A 73 15.78 6.00 3.86
C GLU A 73 14.60 5.06 3.68
N TRP A 74 13.47 5.55 3.23
CA TRP A 74 12.31 4.69 2.96
C TRP A 74 12.60 3.61 1.92
N SER A 75 13.40 3.91 0.89
CA SER A 75 13.81 2.90 -0.08
C SER A 75 14.65 1.80 0.56
N ARG A 76 15.54 2.15 1.50
CA ARG A 76 16.32 1.18 2.28
C ARG A 76 15.44 0.36 3.21
N ASP A 77 14.48 0.99 3.89
CA ASP A 77 13.53 0.34 4.79
C ASP A 77 12.65 -0.67 4.04
N TYR A 78 12.15 -0.30 2.86
CA TYR A 78 11.40 -1.23 2.00
C TYR A 78 12.26 -2.40 1.54
N SER A 79 13.54 -2.16 1.21
CA SER A 79 14.48 -3.23 0.85
C SER A 79 14.67 -4.20 2.00
N PHE A 80 14.87 -3.69 3.20
CA PHE A 80 15.00 -4.50 4.41
C PHE A 80 13.72 -5.31 4.72
N LEU A 81 12.55 -4.69 4.59
CA LEU A 81 11.26 -5.34 4.77
C LEU A 81 11.08 -6.53 3.81
N ILE A 82 11.43 -6.34 2.54
CA ILE A 82 11.32 -7.39 1.52
C ILE A 82 12.23 -8.55 1.86
N GLU A 83 13.52 -8.28 2.12
CA GLU A 83 14.51 -9.32 2.37
C GLU A 83 14.16 -10.15 3.61
N ASN A 84 13.68 -9.51 4.67
CA ASN A 84 13.46 -10.17 5.95
C ASN A 84 12.04 -10.74 6.13
N SER A 85 11.07 -10.31 5.34
CA SER A 85 9.68 -10.70 5.58
C SER A 85 8.91 -11.10 4.33
N LEU A 86 8.92 -10.28 3.27
CA LEU A 86 8.02 -10.49 2.13
C LEU A 86 8.55 -11.49 1.11
N ARG A 87 9.87 -11.65 0.96
CA ARG A 87 10.48 -12.55 -0.03
C ARG A 87 10.07 -14.01 0.18
N SER A 88 10.10 -14.50 1.43
CA SER A 88 9.67 -15.86 1.74
C SER A 88 8.21 -16.09 1.40
N MET A 89 7.34 -15.15 1.75
CA MET A 89 5.91 -15.23 1.47
C MET A 89 5.62 -15.23 -0.04
N TRP A 90 6.34 -14.42 -0.82
CA TRP A 90 6.21 -14.44 -2.28
C TRP A 90 6.67 -15.76 -2.87
N THR A 91 7.77 -16.32 -2.38
CA THR A 91 8.25 -17.64 -2.82
C THR A 91 7.26 -18.74 -2.49
N GLU A 92 6.64 -18.72 -1.32
CA GLU A 92 5.57 -19.65 -0.95
C GLU A 92 4.33 -19.51 -1.81
N ALA A 93 3.92 -18.27 -2.12
CA ALA A 93 2.79 -18.01 -3.01
C ALA A 93 3.04 -18.53 -4.43
N ILE A 94 4.26 -18.34 -4.95
CA ILE A 94 4.67 -18.89 -6.25
C ILE A 94 4.66 -20.42 -6.20
N ALA A 95 5.21 -21.02 -5.14
CA ALA A 95 5.22 -22.47 -4.95
C ALA A 95 3.80 -23.05 -4.93
N SER A 96 2.90 -22.43 -4.17
CA SER A 96 1.50 -22.85 -4.10
C SER A 96 0.80 -22.75 -5.45
N GLY A 97 1.04 -21.66 -6.20
CA GLY A 97 0.54 -21.51 -7.55
C GLY A 97 1.11 -22.54 -8.53
N ALA A 98 2.42 -22.77 -8.48
CA ALA A 98 3.11 -23.71 -9.35
C ALA A 98 2.67 -25.17 -9.12
N VAL A 99 2.52 -25.59 -7.86
CA VAL A 99 2.05 -26.94 -7.51
C VAL A 99 0.60 -27.20 -7.96
N SER A 100 -0.18 -26.15 -8.11
CA SER A 100 -1.58 -26.28 -8.60
C SER A 100 -1.67 -26.52 -10.12
N GLN A 101 -0.68 -26.10 -10.91
CA GLN A 101 -0.69 -26.18 -12.38
C GLN A 101 -0.58 -27.61 -12.94
N PRO A 102 0.28 -28.50 -12.39
CA PRO A 102 0.42 -29.86 -12.89
C PRO A 102 -0.85 -30.69 -12.86
N VAL A 103 -1.74 -30.39 -11.90
CA VAL A 103 -3.07 -31.04 -11.81
C VAL A 103 -3.91 -30.76 -13.06
N MET A 104 -3.83 -29.54 -13.62
CA MET A 104 -4.50 -29.19 -14.87
C MET A 104 -3.86 -29.88 -16.08
N ALA A 105 -2.55 -29.90 -16.13
CA ALA A 105 -1.79 -30.48 -17.23
C ALA A 105 -1.76 -32.01 -17.20
N GLY A 106 -2.27 -32.65 -16.14
CA GLY A 106 -2.19 -34.10 -15.97
C GLY A 106 -0.76 -34.60 -15.69
N LEU A 107 0.15 -33.71 -15.31
CA LEU A 107 1.53 -34.07 -14.98
C LEU A 107 1.60 -34.72 -13.60
N THR A 108 2.33 -35.81 -13.50
CA THR A 108 2.59 -36.48 -12.22
C THR A 108 4.07 -36.33 -11.85
N GLY A 109 4.36 -36.22 -10.55
CA GLY A 109 5.75 -36.13 -10.07
C GLY A 109 6.41 -34.76 -10.23
N TYR A 110 5.63 -33.69 -10.50
CA TYR A 110 6.18 -32.35 -10.54
C TYR A 110 6.61 -31.90 -9.14
N VAL A 111 7.84 -31.40 -9.04
CA VAL A 111 8.41 -30.80 -7.83
C VAL A 111 8.78 -29.36 -8.17
N PHE A 112 8.21 -28.41 -7.41
CA PHE A 112 8.59 -27.01 -7.52
C PHE A 112 9.94 -26.79 -6.81
N GLN A 113 10.84 -26.09 -7.47
CA GLN A 113 12.13 -25.69 -6.87
C GLN A 113 12.18 -24.16 -6.81
N SER A 114 12.30 -23.63 -5.59
CA SER A 114 12.31 -22.17 -5.32
C SER A 114 13.58 -21.49 -5.81
N ASP A 115 14.64 -22.22 -6.07
CA ASP A 115 15.93 -21.75 -6.56
C ASP A 115 16.04 -21.71 -8.10
N TYR A 116 14.98 -22.03 -8.82
CA TYR A 116 14.99 -21.85 -10.27
C TYR A 116 15.32 -20.40 -10.65
N PRO A 117 16.26 -20.18 -11.58
CA PRO A 117 16.68 -18.84 -12.01
C PRO A 117 15.52 -17.93 -12.40
N ALA A 118 14.48 -18.49 -13.02
CA ALA A 118 13.26 -17.75 -13.39
C ALA A 118 12.47 -17.26 -12.15
N VAL A 119 12.40 -18.06 -11.09
CA VAL A 119 11.74 -17.68 -9.83
C VAL A 119 12.53 -16.60 -9.13
N LEU A 120 13.84 -16.78 -9.00
CA LEU A 120 14.72 -15.78 -8.37
C LEU A 120 14.71 -14.46 -9.13
N SER A 121 14.78 -14.50 -10.47
CA SER A 121 14.68 -13.31 -11.31
C SER A 121 13.34 -12.60 -11.14
N TRP A 122 12.23 -13.33 -11.13
CA TRP A 122 10.90 -12.78 -10.93
C TRP A 122 10.77 -12.11 -9.56
N VAL A 123 11.20 -12.78 -8.48
CA VAL A 123 11.15 -12.22 -7.13
C VAL A 123 12.00 -10.96 -7.03
N SER A 124 13.21 -10.96 -7.60
CA SER A 124 14.09 -9.79 -7.62
C SER A 124 13.47 -8.60 -8.36
N GLN A 125 12.91 -8.85 -9.55
CA GLN A 125 12.22 -7.81 -10.33
C GLN A 125 11.02 -7.24 -9.56
N ARG A 126 10.19 -8.09 -8.98
CA ARG A 126 9.00 -7.66 -8.20
C ARG A 126 9.40 -6.89 -6.94
N SER A 127 10.50 -7.28 -6.31
CA SER A 127 11.06 -6.54 -5.18
C SER A 127 11.42 -5.10 -5.58
N ALA A 128 12.17 -4.94 -6.67
CA ALA A 128 12.56 -3.63 -7.17
C ALA A 128 11.35 -2.78 -7.60
N GLU A 129 10.37 -3.38 -8.29
CA GLU A 129 9.12 -2.72 -8.67
C GLU A 129 8.32 -2.27 -7.44
N PHE A 130 8.22 -3.12 -6.42
CA PHE A 130 7.51 -2.80 -5.19
C PHE A 130 8.13 -1.62 -4.46
N ILE A 131 9.45 -1.60 -4.27
CA ILE A 131 10.18 -0.49 -3.63
C ILE A 131 9.93 0.81 -4.40
N THR A 132 10.21 0.79 -5.70
CA THR A 132 10.11 1.97 -6.56
C THR A 132 8.70 2.55 -6.56
N ASN A 133 7.69 1.69 -6.70
CA ASN A 133 6.30 2.12 -6.75
C ASN A 133 5.82 2.62 -5.40
N SER A 134 6.18 1.95 -4.29
CA SER A 134 5.77 2.36 -2.95
C SER A 134 6.31 3.75 -2.59
N VAL A 135 7.59 4.01 -2.82
CA VAL A 135 8.20 5.33 -2.57
C VAL A 135 7.60 6.39 -3.50
N LYS A 136 7.39 6.06 -4.78
CA LYS A 136 6.76 6.97 -5.75
C LYS A 136 5.34 7.35 -5.35
N GLU A 137 4.52 6.38 -4.92
CA GLU A 137 3.14 6.62 -4.49
C GLU A 137 3.09 7.48 -3.22
N GLN A 138 3.94 7.20 -2.24
CA GLN A 138 4.05 8.02 -1.04
C GLN A 138 4.48 9.45 -1.34
N ARG A 139 5.48 9.64 -2.21
CA ARG A 139 5.91 10.96 -2.68
C ARG A 139 4.76 11.71 -3.38
N GLY A 140 4.00 11.02 -4.22
CA GLY A 140 2.82 11.55 -4.90
C GLY A 140 1.73 11.98 -3.93
N ALA A 141 1.41 11.14 -2.95
CA ALA A 141 0.42 11.40 -1.92
C ALA A 141 0.77 12.65 -1.11
N ILE A 142 2.00 12.74 -0.60
CA ILE A 142 2.47 13.88 0.18
C ILE A 142 2.44 15.17 -0.65
N ARG A 143 2.95 15.14 -1.89
CA ARG A 143 2.91 16.31 -2.78
C ARG A 143 1.49 16.78 -3.07
N ALA A 144 0.55 15.85 -3.26
CA ALA A 144 -0.85 16.17 -3.49
C ALA A 144 -1.49 16.86 -2.29
N LEU A 145 -1.22 16.37 -1.07
CA LEU A 145 -1.68 16.98 0.18
C LEU A 145 -1.10 18.38 0.37
N LEU A 146 0.20 18.55 0.18
CA LEU A 146 0.86 19.85 0.26
C LEU A 146 0.24 20.86 -0.73
N THR A 147 0.01 20.42 -1.98
CA THR A 147 -0.61 21.27 -3.01
C THR A 147 -2.03 21.67 -2.63
N GLN A 148 -2.83 20.74 -2.12
CA GLN A 148 -4.20 21.01 -1.71
C GLN A 148 -4.25 22.00 -0.55
N ALA A 149 -3.43 21.80 0.47
CA ALA A 149 -3.40 22.64 1.64
C ALA A 149 -2.96 24.08 1.33
N VAL A 150 -2.01 24.27 0.42
CA VAL A 150 -1.67 25.63 -0.06
C VAL A 150 -2.86 26.31 -0.72
N ARG A 151 -3.66 25.56 -1.51
CA ARG A 151 -4.87 26.10 -2.14
C ARG A 151 -5.94 26.48 -1.13
N GLU A 152 -6.11 25.69 -0.10
CA GLU A 152 -7.16 25.84 0.93
C GLU A 152 -6.72 26.70 2.11
N ARG A 153 -5.49 27.20 2.08
CA ARG A 153 -4.89 28.07 3.11
C ARG A 153 -4.88 27.42 4.52
N HIS A 154 -4.68 26.12 4.58
CA HIS A 154 -4.45 25.46 5.86
C HIS A 154 -3.16 25.94 6.52
N SER A 155 -3.16 25.97 7.85
CA SER A 155 -1.94 26.29 8.58
C SER A 155 -0.90 25.17 8.42
N ILE A 156 0.38 25.54 8.48
CA ILE A 156 1.50 24.60 8.43
C ILE A 156 1.35 23.51 9.51
N ASP A 157 0.90 23.92 10.69
CA ASP A 157 0.74 23.01 11.83
C ASP A 157 -0.43 22.02 11.65
N GLU A 158 -1.52 22.45 11.02
CA GLU A 158 -2.61 21.55 10.64
C GLU A 158 -2.13 20.54 9.60
N LEU A 159 -1.43 21.00 8.58
CA LEU A 159 -0.98 20.16 7.49
C LEU A 159 0.01 19.07 7.93
N ALA A 160 0.93 19.42 8.83
CA ALA A 160 1.86 18.44 9.39
C ALA A 160 1.14 17.28 10.10
N LYS A 161 -0.03 17.56 10.71
CA LYS A 161 -0.87 16.51 11.33
C LYS A 161 -1.54 15.58 10.30
N TYR A 162 -1.80 16.08 9.07
CA TYR A 162 -2.43 15.27 8.01
C TYR A 162 -1.45 14.43 7.21
N ILE A 163 -0.22 14.88 7.06
CA ILE A 163 0.80 14.15 6.27
C ILE A 163 1.11 12.80 6.91
N ARG A 164 1.28 12.78 8.24
CA ARG A 164 1.67 11.56 8.97
C ARG A 164 0.69 10.38 8.75
N PRO A 165 -0.63 10.52 8.90
CA PRO A 165 -1.57 9.43 8.65
C PRO A 165 -1.64 8.98 7.18
N CYS A 166 -1.11 9.78 6.25
CA CYS A 166 -1.14 9.47 4.83
C CYS A 166 0.10 8.69 4.34
N ILE A 167 1.09 8.47 5.21
CA ILE A 167 2.24 7.63 4.90
C ILE A 167 1.75 6.18 4.73
N GLY A 168 2.14 5.56 3.61
CA GLY A 168 1.66 4.24 3.21
C GLY A 168 0.40 4.26 2.33
N LEU A 169 -0.25 5.42 2.15
CA LEU A 169 -1.38 5.57 1.24
C LEU A 169 -0.93 5.96 -0.17
N THR A 170 -1.72 5.57 -1.15
CA THR A 170 -1.60 6.09 -2.52
C THR A 170 -2.19 7.50 -2.61
N GLU A 171 -1.83 8.26 -3.65
CA GLU A 171 -2.36 9.62 -3.85
C GLU A 171 -3.91 9.69 -3.81
N PRO A 172 -4.68 8.80 -4.49
CA PRO A 172 -6.14 8.81 -4.39
C PRO A 172 -6.66 8.53 -2.97
N GLN A 173 -6.01 7.63 -2.23
CA GLN A 173 -6.37 7.31 -0.86
C GLN A 173 -6.10 8.49 0.08
N ALA A 174 -4.94 9.13 -0.05
CA ALA A 174 -4.59 10.31 0.75
C ALA A 174 -5.57 11.47 0.52
N LYS A 175 -5.95 11.73 -0.75
CA LYS A 175 -6.97 12.74 -1.08
C LYS A 175 -8.35 12.39 -0.51
N ALA A 176 -8.74 11.11 -0.57
CA ALA A 176 -10.02 10.66 -0.02
C ALA A 176 -10.05 10.79 1.51
N ASN A 177 -8.95 10.45 2.18
CA ASN A 177 -8.78 10.59 3.62
C ASN A 177 -8.90 12.05 4.05
N LEU A 178 -8.18 12.97 3.39
CA LEU A 178 -8.26 14.40 3.68
C LEU A 178 -9.69 14.92 3.51
N LYS A 179 -10.37 14.58 2.41
CA LYS A 179 -11.75 14.98 2.18
C LYS A 179 -12.70 14.44 3.26
N TYR A 180 -12.48 13.22 3.72
CA TYR A 180 -13.25 12.62 4.80
C TYR A 180 -13.05 13.37 6.12
N TYR A 181 -11.81 13.68 6.46
CA TYR A 181 -11.45 14.52 7.61
C TYR A 181 -12.14 15.89 7.58
N GLU A 182 -12.08 16.58 6.44
CA GLU A 182 -12.72 17.90 6.27
C GLU A 182 -14.24 17.82 6.48
N ASN A 183 -14.87 16.78 5.93
CA ASN A 183 -16.30 16.55 6.11
C ASN A 183 -16.67 16.31 7.58
N ILE A 184 -15.90 15.46 8.30
CA ILE A 184 -16.13 15.22 9.73
C ILE A 184 -15.93 16.51 10.53
N THR A 185 -14.86 17.24 10.26
CA THR A 185 -14.57 18.52 10.92
C THR A 185 -15.71 19.51 10.76
N ARG A 186 -16.25 19.62 9.54
CA ARG A 186 -17.40 20.48 9.25
C ARG A 186 -18.63 20.02 10.02
N THR A 187 -18.97 18.74 9.93
CA THR A 187 -20.13 18.16 10.63
C THR A 187 -20.04 18.36 12.14
N LEU A 188 -18.87 18.14 12.74
CA LEU A 188 -18.68 18.34 14.18
C LEU A 188 -18.81 19.82 14.58
N LYS A 189 -18.32 20.76 13.75
CA LYS A 189 -18.51 22.20 13.99
C LYS A 189 -19.98 22.59 13.93
N GLU A 190 -20.75 22.06 12.99
CA GLU A 190 -22.18 22.31 12.86
C GLU A 190 -22.98 21.73 14.04
N GLN A 191 -22.69 20.49 14.44
CA GLN A 191 -23.41 19.81 15.52
C GLN A 191 -23.03 20.32 16.92
N TYR A 192 -21.78 20.72 17.07
CA TYR A 192 -21.22 21.15 18.36
C TYR A 192 -20.51 22.51 18.28
N PRO A 193 -21.24 23.60 18.04
CA PRO A 193 -20.64 24.93 17.79
C PRO A 193 -19.82 25.49 18.97
N LYS A 194 -20.01 24.95 20.17
CA LYS A 194 -19.25 25.32 21.38
C LYS A 194 -18.03 24.42 21.65
N MET A 195 -17.81 23.39 20.82
CA MET A 195 -16.67 22.50 21.00
C MET A 195 -15.38 23.20 20.58
N ASN A 196 -14.33 23.00 21.37
CA ASN A 196 -13.00 23.53 21.07
C ASN A 196 -12.49 22.98 19.74
N THR A 197 -11.85 23.82 18.93
CA THR A 197 -11.30 23.46 17.61
C THR A 197 -10.30 22.31 17.71
N GLU A 198 -9.43 22.26 18.73
CA GLU A 198 -8.49 21.17 18.92
C GLU A 198 -9.20 19.82 19.15
N THR A 199 -10.25 19.84 19.96
CA THR A 199 -11.06 18.62 20.21
C THR A 199 -11.76 18.14 18.94
N ILE A 200 -12.25 19.06 18.12
CA ILE A 200 -12.87 18.74 16.83
C ILE A 200 -11.84 18.10 15.90
N GLN A 201 -10.65 18.69 15.80
CA GLN A 201 -9.56 18.19 14.96
C GLN A 201 -9.09 16.81 15.42
N SER A 202 -8.89 16.60 16.74
CA SER A 202 -8.50 15.29 17.28
C SER A 202 -9.51 14.20 16.93
N ARG A 203 -10.80 14.45 17.15
CA ARG A 203 -11.87 13.50 16.81
C ARG A 203 -11.98 13.22 15.31
N ALA A 204 -11.75 14.25 14.50
CA ALA A 204 -11.78 14.08 13.06
C ALA A 204 -10.58 13.27 12.55
N LEU A 205 -9.41 13.42 13.17
CA LEU A 205 -8.21 12.62 12.88
C LEU A 205 -8.34 11.17 13.33
N GLU A 206 -8.97 10.92 14.48
CA GLU A 206 -9.22 9.55 14.96
C GLU A 206 -10.21 8.79 14.08
N ALA A 207 -11.09 9.50 13.39
CA ALA A 207 -12.12 8.90 12.54
C ALA A 207 -11.67 8.73 11.07
N ALA A 208 -10.63 9.47 10.63
CA ALA A 208 -10.10 9.46 9.28
C ALA A 208 -8.94 8.47 9.12
#